data_184142137e9c458c7b6d905ebed9f28d
#
_entry.id   184142137e9c458c7b6d905ebed9f28d
#
_cell.length_a   1.000
_cell.length_b   1.000
_cell.length_c   1.000
_cell.angle_alpha   90.00
_cell.angle_beta   90.00
_cell.angle_gamma   90.00
#
_symmetry.space_group_name_H-M   'P 1'
#
loop_
_entity.id
_entity.type
_entity.pdbx_description
1 polymer ?
#
loop_
_entity_poly.entity_id
_entity_poly.type
_entity_poly.pdbx_seq_one_letter_code
_entity_poly.pdbx_strand_id
1 'polypeptide(L)'
;ELAPRDIVARAIDFEMKKHGLDCVFLDISHKPAELLESHFPNILARCLELGIDITQQPIPVVPAVHFSCGGIVTDLRARTDVAGLHAIGETACTGLHGANRLASNSLLECLVFGEAAAADILANPRELAASLPQWDESRVTDADESIVISHNWDELRRFMWDYVGIVRTNKRLQRAQH
;
A
#
# COMPACT_ATOMS: atom_id res chain seq x y z
N GLU A 1 11.72 -0.83 -19.37
CA GLU A 1 10.75 0.19 -18.89
C GLU A 1 9.33 -0.05 -19.37
N LEU A 2 9.13 -0.44 -20.62
CA LEU A 2 7.79 -0.64 -21.22
C LEU A 2 7.18 -2.02 -20.94
N ALA A 3 7.86 -2.88 -20.22
CA ALA A 3 7.32 -4.16 -19.79
C ALA A 3 6.17 -3.97 -18.78
N PRO A 4 5.31 -5.00 -18.57
CA PRO A 4 4.33 -4.99 -17.50
C PRO A 4 4.95 -4.63 -16.15
N ARG A 5 4.22 -3.87 -15.31
CA ARG A 5 4.76 -3.30 -14.07
C ARG A 5 5.28 -4.33 -13.08
N ASP A 6 4.66 -5.48 -13.00
CA ASP A 6 5.12 -6.58 -12.15
C ASP A 6 6.50 -7.15 -12.60
N ILE A 7 6.75 -7.19 -13.90
CA ILE A 7 8.05 -7.61 -14.46
C ILE A 7 9.13 -6.58 -14.10
N VAL A 8 8.82 -5.29 -14.30
CA VAL A 8 9.75 -4.19 -13.98
C VAL A 8 10.06 -4.18 -12.49
N ALA A 9 9.05 -4.27 -11.63
CA ALA A 9 9.22 -4.26 -10.18
C ALA A 9 10.10 -5.43 -9.70
N ARG A 10 9.87 -6.66 -10.22
CA ARG A 10 10.70 -7.82 -9.89
C ARG A 10 12.15 -7.69 -10.38
N ALA A 11 12.35 -7.12 -11.57
CA ALA A 11 13.69 -6.88 -12.12
C ALA A 11 14.45 -5.86 -11.25
N ILE A 12 13.80 -4.77 -10.85
CA ILE A 12 14.40 -3.77 -9.96
C ILE A 12 14.75 -4.39 -8.60
N ASP A 13 13.81 -5.12 -7.99
CA ASP A 13 14.04 -5.80 -6.70
C ASP A 13 15.25 -6.77 -6.78
N PHE A 14 15.34 -7.51 -7.88
CA PHE A 14 16.45 -8.41 -8.11
C PHE A 14 17.79 -7.68 -8.22
N GLU A 15 17.87 -6.63 -9.02
CA GLU A 15 19.11 -5.85 -9.19
C GLU A 15 19.51 -5.14 -7.89
N MET A 16 18.57 -4.54 -7.19
CA MET A 16 18.83 -3.91 -5.90
C MET A 16 19.41 -4.89 -4.89
N LYS A 17 18.79 -6.06 -4.72
CA LYS A 17 19.26 -7.08 -3.77
C LYS A 17 20.56 -7.74 -4.17
N LYS A 18 20.78 -7.97 -5.48
CA LYS A 18 22.01 -8.54 -6.01
C LYS A 18 23.22 -7.64 -5.75
N HIS A 19 23.05 -6.34 -5.84
CA HIS A 19 24.12 -5.36 -5.73
C HIS A 19 24.15 -4.63 -4.38
N GLY A 20 23.22 -4.91 -3.47
CA GLY A 20 23.12 -4.23 -2.17
C GLY A 20 22.78 -2.76 -2.29
N LEU A 21 21.90 -2.40 -3.24
CA LEU A 21 21.51 -1.02 -3.50
C LEU A 21 20.25 -0.67 -2.70
N ASP A 22 20.21 0.56 -2.20
CA ASP A 22 19.02 1.11 -1.52
C ASP A 22 17.96 1.62 -2.49
N CYS A 23 18.34 1.94 -3.74
CA CYS A 23 17.43 2.43 -4.77
C CYS A 23 17.99 2.14 -6.17
N VAL A 24 17.16 2.37 -7.18
CA VAL A 24 17.57 2.56 -8.58
C VAL A 24 17.22 3.98 -9.02
N PHE A 25 17.66 4.40 -10.20
CA PHE A 25 17.47 5.76 -10.67
C PHE A 25 16.54 5.80 -11.88
N LEU A 26 15.55 6.68 -11.82
CA LEU A 26 14.71 7.04 -12.95
C LEU A 26 15.22 8.34 -13.54
N ASP A 27 15.75 8.28 -14.77
CA ASP A 27 16.34 9.41 -15.45
C ASP A 27 15.47 9.89 -16.61
N ILE A 28 15.05 11.13 -16.56
CA ILE A 28 14.32 11.86 -17.61
C ILE A 28 15.04 13.15 -18.01
N SER A 29 16.23 13.43 -17.46
CA SER A 29 16.98 14.67 -17.69
C SER A 29 17.39 14.88 -19.15
N HIS A 30 17.32 13.84 -19.98
CA HIS A 30 17.56 13.91 -21.42
C HIS A 30 16.42 14.59 -22.20
N LYS A 31 15.30 14.91 -21.56
CA LYS A 31 14.15 15.61 -22.18
C LYS A 31 14.22 17.12 -21.91
N PRO A 32 13.64 17.96 -22.81
CA PRO A 32 13.56 19.41 -22.57
C PRO A 32 12.79 19.75 -21.30
N ALA A 33 13.22 20.77 -20.57
CA ALA A 33 12.58 21.22 -19.33
C ALA A 33 11.10 21.57 -19.53
N GLU A 34 10.76 22.22 -20.64
CA GLU A 34 9.39 22.63 -21.00
C GLU A 34 8.44 21.40 -21.10
N LEU A 35 8.96 20.26 -21.54
CA LEU A 35 8.19 19.01 -21.58
C LEU A 35 7.90 18.53 -20.16
N LEU A 36 8.87 18.58 -19.27
CA LEU A 36 8.71 18.16 -17.88
C LEU A 36 7.73 19.07 -17.14
N GLU A 37 7.83 20.38 -17.34
CA GLU A 37 6.91 21.36 -16.76
C GLU A 37 5.45 21.16 -17.23
N SER A 38 5.26 20.86 -18.51
CA SER A 38 3.92 20.69 -19.08
C SER A 38 3.28 19.32 -18.79
N HIS A 39 4.07 18.24 -18.78
CA HIS A 39 3.54 16.88 -18.63
C HIS A 39 3.60 16.34 -17.19
N PHE A 40 4.56 16.80 -16.40
CA PHE A 40 4.82 16.30 -15.06
C PHE A 40 4.96 17.40 -14.00
N PRO A 41 4.10 18.46 -14.00
CA PRO A 41 4.26 19.62 -13.12
C PRO A 41 4.29 19.24 -11.64
N ASN A 42 3.42 18.30 -11.22
CA ASN A 42 3.34 17.90 -9.81
C ASN A 42 4.58 17.10 -9.36
N ILE A 43 5.11 16.23 -10.24
CA ILE A 43 6.32 15.46 -9.93
C ILE A 43 7.53 16.40 -9.86
N LEU A 44 7.67 17.32 -10.82
CA LEU A 44 8.72 18.33 -10.83
C LEU A 44 8.68 19.17 -9.54
N ALA A 45 7.54 19.73 -9.20
CA ALA A 45 7.38 20.54 -7.98
C ALA A 45 7.76 19.75 -6.72
N ARG A 46 7.27 18.51 -6.61
CA ARG A 46 7.56 17.66 -5.45
C ARG A 46 9.03 17.27 -5.34
N CYS A 47 9.68 16.98 -6.47
CA CYS A 47 11.11 16.68 -6.48
C CYS A 47 11.94 17.91 -6.09
N LEU A 48 11.59 19.10 -6.59
CA LEU A 48 12.26 20.35 -6.22
C LEU A 48 12.14 20.66 -4.72
N GLU A 49 10.99 20.43 -4.10
CA GLU A 49 10.81 20.55 -2.64
C GLU A 49 11.79 19.66 -1.86
N LEU A 50 12.17 18.51 -2.42
CA LEU A 50 13.13 17.57 -1.85
C LEU A 50 14.58 17.82 -2.29
N GLY A 51 14.83 18.91 -3.01
CA GLY A 51 16.16 19.27 -3.52
C GLY A 51 16.60 18.47 -4.75
N ILE A 52 15.66 17.82 -5.46
CA ILE A 52 15.94 17.04 -6.66
C ILE A 52 15.41 17.78 -7.89
N ASP A 53 16.31 18.30 -8.71
CA ASP A 53 15.96 18.91 -10.00
C ASP A 53 15.98 17.84 -11.11
N ILE A 54 14.80 17.34 -11.47
CA ILE A 54 14.65 16.26 -12.46
C ILE A 54 15.02 16.68 -13.89
N THR A 55 15.23 17.96 -14.13
CA THR A 55 15.76 18.44 -15.42
C THR A 55 17.26 18.21 -15.55
N GLN A 56 17.96 17.96 -14.45
CA GLN A 56 19.41 17.87 -14.38
C GLN A 56 19.92 16.57 -13.75
N GLN A 57 19.11 15.92 -12.93
CA GLN A 57 19.53 14.72 -12.20
C GLN A 57 18.42 13.67 -12.12
N PRO A 58 18.77 12.38 -11.99
CA PRO A 58 17.80 11.32 -11.89
C PRO A 58 17.13 11.27 -10.51
N ILE A 59 15.93 10.69 -10.48
CA ILE A 59 15.14 10.48 -9.26
C ILE A 59 15.50 9.13 -8.65
N PRO A 60 15.89 9.05 -7.37
CA PRO A 60 16.00 7.76 -6.68
C PRO A 60 14.63 7.15 -6.47
N VAL A 61 14.44 5.90 -6.90
CA VAL A 61 13.15 5.21 -6.83
C VAL A 61 13.32 3.77 -6.35
N VAL A 62 12.30 3.26 -5.68
CA VAL A 62 12.18 1.86 -5.28
C VAL A 62 10.78 1.36 -5.67
N PRO A 63 10.61 0.07 -5.98
CA PRO A 63 9.29 -0.51 -6.07
C PRO A 63 8.63 -0.47 -4.69
N ALA A 64 7.38 -0.11 -4.62
CA ALA A 64 6.63 -0.06 -3.37
C ALA A 64 5.30 -0.78 -3.49
N VAL A 65 4.73 -1.19 -2.36
CA VAL A 65 3.36 -1.68 -2.30
C VAL A 65 2.43 -0.55 -2.71
N HIS A 66 1.58 -0.82 -3.70
CA HIS A 66 0.66 0.17 -4.24
C HIS A 66 -0.79 -0.09 -3.82
N PHE A 67 -1.19 -1.37 -3.83
CA PHE A 67 -2.55 -1.79 -3.52
C PHE A 67 -2.56 -3.15 -2.84
N SER A 68 -3.34 -3.27 -1.78
CA SER A 68 -3.53 -4.53 -1.05
C SER A 68 -4.64 -5.35 -1.70
N CYS A 69 -4.29 -6.46 -2.36
CA CYS A 69 -5.28 -7.42 -2.85
C CYS A 69 -5.61 -8.38 -1.71
N GLY A 70 -6.84 -8.35 -1.25
CA GLY A 70 -7.28 -9.09 -0.06
C GLY A 70 -7.88 -8.14 0.97
N GLY A 71 -8.24 -8.64 2.13
CA GLY A 71 -8.86 -7.85 3.18
C GLY A 71 -10.03 -8.56 3.83
N ILE A 72 -10.98 -7.81 4.37
CA ILE A 72 -12.19 -8.32 5.00
C ILE A 72 -13.12 -8.88 3.93
N VAL A 73 -13.43 -10.17 4.00
CA VAL A 73 -14.32 -10.82 3.04
C VAL A 73 -15.73 -10.24 3.15
N THR A 74 -16.30 -9.87 1.99
CA THR A 74 -17.64 -9.28 1.92
C THR A 74 -18.47 -9.92 0.81
N ASP A 75 -19.79 -9.84 0.97
CA ASP A 75 -20.75 -10.14 -0.09
C ASP A 75 -20.94 -8.94 -1.05
N LEU A 76 -21.81 -9.09 -2.06
CA LEU A 76 -22.11 -8.04 -3.03
C LEU A 76 -22.83 -6.81 -2.44
N ARG A 77 -23.23 -6.84 -1.18
CA ARG A 77 -23.80 -5.72 -0.43
C ARG A 77 -22.80 -5.14 0.57
N ALA A 78 -21.54 -5.51 0.43
CA ALA A 78 -20.44 -5.14 1.32
C ALA A 78 -20.62 -5.62 2.77
N ARG A 79 -21.47 -6.61 3.04
CA ARG A 79 -21.66 -7.19 4.38
C ARG A 79 -20.52 -8.13 4.71
N THR A 80 -20.04 -8.06 5.93
CA THR A 80 -19.10 -9.04 6.49
C THR A 80 -19.87 -10.19 7.19
N ASP A 81 -19.15 -11.17 7.71
CA ASP A 81 -19.69 -12.21 8.58
C ASP A 81 -20.08 -11.70 9.98
N VAL A 82 -19.60 -10.50 10.35
CA VAL A 82 -20.00 -9.81 11.57
C VAL A 82 -21.25 -8.98 11.31
N ALA A 83 -22.34 -9.35 11.96
CA ALA A 83 -23.63 -8.71 11.76
C ALA A 83 -23.60 -7.20 12.05
N GLY A 84 -23.89 -6.37 11.03
CA GLY A 84 -23.89 -4.91 11.10
C GLY A 84 -22.57 -4.26 10.78
N LEU A 85 -21.54 -5.04 10.47
CA LEU A 85 -20.26 -4.53 9.97
C LEU A 85 -20.21 -4.66 8.45
N HIS A 86 -19.92 -3.55 7.79
CA HIS A 86 -19.66 -3.49 6.36
C HIS A 86 -18.21 -3.11 6.11
N ALA A 87 -17.63 -3.61 5.01
CA ALA A 87 -16.32 -3.19 4.54
C ALA A 87 -16.36 -2.90 3.04
N ILE A 88 -15.74 -1.79 2.63
CA ILE A 88 -15.70 -1.33 1.24
C ILE A 88 -14.30 -0.85 0.86
N GLY A 89 -14.03 -0.79 -0.45
CA GLY A 89 -12.76 -0.31 -0.99
C GLY A 89 -11.59 -1.23 -0.69
N GLU A 90 -10.39 -0.70 -0.60
CA GLU A 90 -9.16 -1.46 -0.46
C GLU A 90 -9.10 -2.36 0.80
N THR A 91 -9.83 -2.01 1.84
CA THR A 91 -9.93 -2.83 3.07
C THR A 91 -10.78 -4.09 2.89
N ALA A 92 -11.64 -4.13 1.85
CA ALA A 92 -12.52 -5.27 1.56
C ALA A 92 -11.89 -6.27 0.60
N CYS A 93 -12.28 -7.52 0.74
CA CYS A 93 -11.96 -8.58 -0.21
C CYS A 93 -13.26 -9.05 -0.90
N THR A 94 -13.60 -8.43 -2.00
CA THR A 94 -14.75 -8.81 -2.84
C THR A 94 -14.43 -9.93 -3.83
N GLY A 95 -13.14 -10.28 -3.98
CA GLY A 95 -12.64 -11.21 -4.99
C GLY A 95 -12.40 -10.58 -6.37
N LEU A 96 -12.79 -9.32 -6.59
CA LEU A 96 -12.66 -8.63 -7.88
C LEU A 96 -11.22 -8.59 -8.40
N HIS A 97 -10.27 -8.35 -7.53
CA HIS A 97 -8.88 -8.10 -7.92
C HIS A 97 -8.02 -9.36 -8.03
N GLY A 98 -8.47 -10.48 -7.47
CA GLY A 98 -7.65 -11.69 -7.43
C GLY A 98 -6.29 -11.43 -6.77
N ALA A 99 -5.22 -11.87 -7.41
CA ALA A 99 -3.85 -11.67 -6.93
C ALA A 99 -3.19 -10.37 -7.43
N ASN A 100 -3.82 -9.65 -8.38
CA ASN A 100 -3.24 -8.44 -8.97
C ASN A 100 -4.34 -7.53 -9.52
N ARG A 101 -4.47 -6.34 -8.95
CA ARG A 101 -5.50 -5.38 -9.33
C ARG A 101 -5.23 -4.80 -10.74
N LEU A 102 -6.27 -4.78 -11.58
CA LEU A 102 -6.25 -4.00 -12.81
C LEU A 102 -6.34 -2.51 -12.47
N ALA A 103 -5.51 -1.70 -13.13
CA ALA A 103 -5.44 -0.26 -12.90
C ALA A 103 -6.83 0.41 -12.96
N SER A 104 -7.06 1.38 -12.06
CA SER A 104 -8.29 2.16 -11.90
C SER A 104 -9.52 1.42 -11.36
N ASN A 105 -9.53 0.08 -11.31
CA ASN A 105 -10.68 -0.68 -10.81
C ASN A 105 -10.93 -0.47 -9.30
N SER A 106 -9.91 -0.07 -8.54
CA SER A 106 -10.11 0.22 -7.10
C SER A 106 -11.09 1.36 -6.85
N LEU A 107 -11.04 2.43 -7.65
CA LEU A 107 -11.98 3.55 -7.51
C LEU A 107 -13.41 3.14 -7.88
N LEU A 108 -13.57 2.33 -8.93
CA LEU A 108 -14.87 1.81 -9.33
C LEU A 108 -15.44 0.88 -8.25
N GLU A 109 -14.62 0.02 -7.67
CA GLU A 109 -15.01 -0.83 -6.55
C GLU A 109 -15.49 -0.01 -5.36
N CYS A 110 -14.73 1.03 -4.96
CA CYS A 110 -15.13 1.91 -3.86
C CYS A 110 -16.51 2.54 -4.08
N LEU A 111 -16.78 3.02 -5.28
CA LEU A 111 -18.06 3.66 -5.63
C LEU A 111 -19.22 2.67 -5.63
N VAL A 112 -19.07 1.55 -6.32
CA VAL A 112 -20.13 0.53 -6.47
C VAL A 112 -20.48 -0.09 -5.12
N PHE A 113 -19.48 -0.52 -4.35
CA PHE A 113 -19.72 -1.14 -3.04
C PHE A 113 -20.10 -0.12 -1.97
N GLY A 114 -19.67 1.14 -2.11
CA GLY A 114 -20.14 2.23 -1.25
C GLY A 114 -21.64 2.48 -1.42
N GLU A 115 -22.13 2.53 -2.66
CA GLU A 115 -23.56 2.63 -2.96
C GLU A 115 -24.34 1.39 -2.47
N ALA A 116 -23.84 0.19 -2.72
CA ALA A 116 -24.46 -1.05 -2.29
C ALA A 116 -24.58 -1.14 -0.75
N ALA A 117 -23.51 -0.77 -0.03
CA ALA A 117 -23.50 -0.71 1.44
C ALA A 117 -24.52 0.31 1.96
N ALA A 118 -24.56 1.51 1.40
CA ALA A 118 -25.49 2.55 1.79
C ALA A 118 -26.95 2.10 1.58
N ALA A 119 -27.25 1.49 0.44
CA ALA A 119 -28.59 0.96 0.17
C ALA A 119 -28.97 -0.15 1.15
N ASP A 120 -28.04 -1.04 1.49
CA ASP A 120 -28.30 -2.10 2.46
C ASP A 120 -28.54 -1.59 3.87
N ILE A 121 -27.73 -0.62 4.32
CA ILE A 121 -27.87 0.00 5.65
C ILE A 121 -29.22 0.74 5.77
N LEU A 122 -29.61 1.46 4.73
CA LEU A 122 -30.91 2.18 4.70
C LEU A 122 -32.10 1.21 4.70
N ALA A 123 -31.99 0.09 4.00
CA ALA A 123 -33.04 -0.93 3.95
C ALA A 123 -33.13 -1.76 5.24
N ASN A 124 -32.05 -1.86 6.01
CA ASN A 124 -31.96 -2.66 7.22
C ASN A 124 -31.43 -1.85 8.41
N PRO A 125 -32.16 -0.80 8.84
CA PRO A 125 -31.72 0.02 9.95
C PRO A 125 -31.60 -0.82 11.23
N ARG A 126 -30.54 -0.59 11.99
CA ARG A 126 -30.30 -1.27 13.27
C ARG A 126 -30.52 -0.30 14.41
N GLU A 127 -31.08 -0.81 15.50
CA GLU A 127 -31.08 -0.07 16.75
C GLU A 127 -29.66 0.05 17.28
N LEU A 128 -29.28 1.26 17.68
CA LEU A 128 -28.00 1.49 18.35
C LEU A 128 -28.03 0.82 19.73
N ALA A 129 -26.92 0.23 20.13
CA ALA A 129 -26.76 -0.27 21.49
C ALA A 129 -26.98 0.88 22.49
N ALA A 130 -27.72 0.61 23.56
CA ALA A 130 -28.07 1.62 24.57
C ALA A 130 -26.83 2.24 25.26
N SER A 131 -25.73 1.50 25.33
CA SER A 131 -24.45 2.01 25.85
C SER A 131 -23.28 1.30 25.18
N LEU A 132 -22.21 2.05 24.94
CA LEU A 132 -20.91 1.48 24.55
C LEU A 132 -20.14 1.09 25.81
N PRO A 133 -19.41 -0.05 25.80
CA PRO A 133 -18.53 -0.37 26.91
C PRO A 133 -17.44 0.71 27.06
N GLN A 134 -17.10 0.99 28.32
CA GLN A 134 -15.97 1.88 28.58
C GLN A 134 -14.67 1.20 28.17
N TRP A 135 -13.69 2.01 27.78
CA TRP A 135 -12.33 1.53 27.50
C TRP A 135 -11.72 0.95 28.76
N ASP A 136 -11.18 -0.27 28.68
CA ASP A 136 -10.46 -0.92 29.77
C ASP A 136 -8.95 -0.71 29.64
N GLU A 137 -8.40 0.12 30.49
CA GLU A 137 -6.97 0.46 30.53
C GLU A 137 -6.13 -0.54 31.35
N SER A 138 -6.74 -1.56 31.95
CA SER A 138 -6.05 -2.48 32.85
C SER A 138 -4.87 -3.23 32.23
N ARG A 139 -4.82 -3.30 30.88
CA ARG A 139 -3.75 -3.92 30.10
C ARG A 139 -2.79 -2.93 29.44
N VAL A 140 -3.01 -1.64 29.65
CA VAL A 140 -2.11 -0.61 29.10
C VAL A 140 -0.87 -0.53 29.97
N THR A 141 0.29 -0.66 29.35
CA THR A 141 1.59 -0.48 30.01
C THR A 141 2.30 0.73 29.42
N ASP A 142 3.23 1.29 30.16
CA ASP A 142 4.08 2.34 29.62
C ASP A 142 4.82 1.86 28.36
N ALA A 143 4.92 2.73 27.37
CA ALA A 143 5.68 2.44 26.17
C ALA A 143 7.17 2.37 26.49
N ASP A 144 7.89 1.51 25.78
CA ASP A 144 9.34 1.51 25.75
C ASP A 144 9.89 2.86 25.26
N GLU A 145 11.19 3.07 25.45
CA GLU A 145 11.86 4.28 24.96
C GLU A 145 11.63 4.46 23.45
N SER A 146 11.35 5.69 23.04
CA SER A 146 11.04 6.02 21.62
C SER A 146 12.16 5.59 20.66
N ILE A 147 13.41 5.60 21.09
CA ILE A 147 14.56 5.15 20.30
C ILE A 147 14.46 3.66 20.00
N VAL A 148 14.10 2.83 21.00
CA VAL A 148 13.93 1.38 20.84
C VAL A 148 12.78 1.08 19.90
N ILE A 149 11.66 1.80 20.04
CA ILE A 149 10.50 1.66 19.16
C ILE A 149 10.86 1.98 17.71
N SER A 150 11.54 3.12 17.50
CA SER A 150 11.96 3.54 16.15
C SER A 150 12.92 2.54 15.52
N HIS A 151 13.89 2.04 16.28
CA HIS A 151 14.83 1.03 15.82
C HIS A 151 14.14 -0.28 15.44
N ASN A 152 13.23 -0.79 16.27
CA ASN A 152 12.46 -2.00 15.99
C ASN A 152 11.60 -1.86 14.73
N TRP A 153 11.02 -0.67 14.49
CA TRP A 153 10.28 -0.39 13.26
C TRP A 153 11.18 -0.43 12.02
N ASP A 154 12.38 0.11 12.10
CA ASP A 154 13.32 0.09 10.97
C ASP A 154 13.82 -1.34 10.68
N GLU A 155 14.15 -2.11 11.71
CA GLU A 155 14.49 -3.52 11.56
C GLU A 155 13.35 -4.31 10.93
N LEU A 156 12.12 -4.15 11.45
CA LEU A 156 10.94 -4.85 10.93
C LEU A 156 10.69 -4.53 9.45
N ARG A 157 10.78 -3.25 9.07
CA ARG A 157 10.60 -2.83 7.66
C ARG A 157 11.65 -3.44 6.74
N ARG A 158 12.94 -3.41 7.12
CA ARG A 158 14.03 -4.02 6.37
C ARG A 158 13.85 -5.53 6.25
N PHE A 159 13.52 -6.17 7.35
CA PHE A 159 13.29 -7.61 7.40
C PHE A 159 12.12 -8.04 6.50
N MET A 160 11.00 -7.33 6.58
CA MET A 160 9.85 -7.57 5.71
C MET A 160 10.18 -7.32 4.24
N TRP A 161 10.95 -6.28 3.95
CA TRP A 161 11.42 -5.99 2.59
C TRP A 161 12.30 -7.11 2.03
N ASP A 162 13.24 -7.61 2.80
CA ASP A 162 14.22 -8.59 2.33
C ASP A 162 13.64 -9.99 2.18
N TYR A 163 12.78 -10.41 3.09
CA TYR A 163 12.31 -11.79 3.16
C TYR A 163 10.85 -11.99 2.79
N VAL A 164 9.99 -11.00 2.99
CA VAL A 164 8.53 -11.08 2.74
C VAL A 164 8.07 -10.07 1.67
N GLY A 165 9.02 -9.41 0.99
CA GLY A 165 8.76 -8.38 0.01
C GLY A 165 8.24 -8.88 -1.35
N ILE A 166 8.69 -8.25 -2.45
CA ILE A 166 8.19 -8.47 -3.81
C ILE A 166 8.40 -9.91 -4.28
N VAL A 167 9.58 -10.49 -4.03
CA VAL A 167 9.91 -11.88 -4.40
C VAL A 167 10.01 -12.74 -3.16
N ARG A 168 9.06 -13.66 -3.00
CA ARG A 168 8.99 -14.59 -1.86
C ARG A 168 9.33 -16.01 -2.31
N THR A 169 10.19 -16.68 -1.53
CA THR A 169 10.49 -18.09 -1.67
C THR A 169 10.30 -18.79 -0.33
N ASN A 170 10.11 -20.11 -0.33
CA ASN A 170 9.97 -20.85 0.92
C ASN A 170 11.17 -20.63 1.86
N LYS A 171 12.40 -20.56 1.33
CA LYS A 171 13.59 -20.28 2.14
C LYS A 171 13.58 -18.89 2.76
N ARG A 172 13.11 -17.85 2.03
CA ARG A 172 12.99 -16.48 2.56
C ARG A 172 11.93 -16.43 3.64
N LEU A 173 10.75 -17.02 3.39
CA LEU A 173 9.66 -17.05 4.36
C LEU A 173 10.03 -17.84 5.63
N GLN A 174 10.72 -18.98 5.50
CA GLN A 174 11.24 -19.71 6.65
C GLN A 174 12.22 -18.87 7.48
N ARG A 175 13.10 -18.09 6.83
CA ARG A 175 14.01 -17.18 7.52
C ARG A 175 13.26 -16.04 8.22
N ALA A 176 12.11 -15.63 7.71
CA ALA A 176 11.26 -14.62 8.34
C ALA A 176 10.51 -15.12 9.58
N GLN A 177 10.43 -16.42 9.80
CA GLN A 177 9.79 -17.02 10.98
C GLN A 177 10.74 -17.19 12.18
N HIS A 178 12.05 -17.06 11.95
CA HIS A 178 13.10 -17.23 12.96
C HIS A 178 13.86 -15.95 13.24
#